data_6a0ac294861ed62dd5a4c9f53f4183e4
#
_entry.id   6a0ac294861ed62dd5a4c9f53f4183e4
#
_cell.length_a   1.000
_cell.length_b   1.000
_cell.length_c   1.000
_cell.angle_alpha   90.00
_cell.angle_beta   90.00
_cell.angle_gamma   90.00
#
_symmetry.space_group_name_H-M   'P 1'
#
loop_
_entity.id
_entity.type
_entity.pdbx_description
1 polymer ?
#
loop_
_entity_poly.entity_id
_entity_poly.type
_entity_poly.pdbx_seq_one_letter_code
_entity_poly.pdbx_strand_id
1 'polypeptide(L)'
;MPERMLYAPEKAAASQTAITTSATSPAKATALERLEGYAEILIAGSGMKRGDVPIVISNSGINAVPVELAPGSRARGAKVIAVTSIEHSSAQPSRHAGGKRLFEVADIVIDNCGIPGDAAIETPVCPVRIGPTSTLAGVAIVNAISAEVV
;
A
#
# COMPACT_ATOMS: atom_id res chain seq x y z
N MET A 1 0.58 -22.38 40.08
CA MET A 1 1.04 -22.47 38.69
C MET A 1 -0.09 -21.95 37.83
N PRO A 2 0.04 -20.81 37.14
CA PRO A 2 -1.00 -20.35 36.23
C PRO A 2 -0.93 -21.18 34.93
N GLU A 3 -2.07 -21.70 34.55
CA GLU A 3 -2.26 -22.42 33.29
C GLU A 3 -1.89 -21.54 32.11
N ARG A 4 -0.99 -22.02 31.27
CA ARG A 4 -0.73 -21.48 29.94
C ARG A 4 -2.00 -21.63 29.11
N MET A 5 -2.68 -20.51 28.87
CA MET A 5 -3.73 -20.44 27.88
C MET A 5 -3.09 -20.80 26.52
N LEU A 6 -3.34 -22.01 26.03
CA LEU A 6 -2.96 -22.43 24.69
C LEU A 6 -3.80 -21.61 23.71
N TYR A 7 -3.15 -20.71 23.04
CA TYR A 7 -3.71 -19.98 21.90
C TYR A 7 -4.04 -20.98 20.79
N ALA A 8 -5.30 -21.13 20.48
CA ALA A 8 -5.78 -21.92 19.35
C ALA A 8 -5.82 -21.04 18.10
N PRO A 9 -5.00 -21.26 17.07
CA PRO A 9 -4.89 -20.39 15.91
C PRO A 9 -5.93 -20.69 14.82
N GLU A 10 -7.15 -21.05 15.17
CA GLU A 10 -8.13 -21.51 14.16
C GLU A 10 -9.08 -20.46 13.60
N LYS A 11 -9.00 -19.19 13.97
CA LYS A 11 -9.94 -18.16 13.46
C LYS A 11 -9.32 -16.89 12.91
N ALA A 12 -8.03 -16.77 12.79
CA ALA A 12 -7.37 -15.59 12.22
C ALA A 12 -6.32 -15.99 11.18
N ALA A 13 -6.66 -16.85 10.24
CA ALA A 13 -5.95 -16.90 8.98
C ALA A 13 -6.45 -15.72 8.13
N ALA A 14 -6.11 -14.50 8.52
CA ALA A 14 -6.04 -13.40 7.59
C ALA A 14 -5.04 -13.84 6.52
N SER A 15 -5.54 -14.26 5.36
CA SER A 15 -4.72 -14.59 4.21
C SER A 15 -3.96 -13.33 3.84
N GLN A 16 -2.71 -13.22 4.28
CA GLN A 16 -1.81 -12.17 3.86
C GLN A 16 -1.35 -12.48 2.43
N THR A 17 -2.23 -12.26 1.48
CA THR A 17 -1.85 -12.28 0.07
C THR A 17 -1.20 -10.94 -0.23
N ALA A 18 0.12 -10.88 -0.15
CA ALA A 18 0.87 -9.74 -0.65
C ALA A 18 0.75 -9.76 -2.18
N ILE A 19 -0.06 -8.85 -2.72
CA ILE A 19 -0.09 -8.58 -4.15
C ILE A 19 1.15 -7.75 -4.45
N THR A 20 2.24 -8.41 -4.79
CA THR A 20 3.44 -7.77 -5.30
C THR A 20 3.38 -7.81 -6.83
N THR A 21 3.61 -6.67 -7.47
CA THR A 21 3.99 -6.66 -8.88
C THR A 21 5.39 -7.25 -8.98
N SER A 22 5.48 -8.59 -9.00
CA SER A 22 6.74 -9.31 -9.14
C SER A 22 7.27 -9.08 -10.56
N ALA A 23 8.00 -7.99 -10.71
CA ALA A 23 8.67 -7.68 -11.95
C ALA A 23 10.17 -8.01 -11.83
N THR A 24 10.73 -8.56 -12.89
CA THR A 24 12.15 -8.95 -12.97
C THR A 24 13.12 -7.78 -12.98
N SER A 25 12.60 -6.52 -12.96
CA SER A 25 13.42 -5.31 -12.84
C SER A 25 12.58 -4.13 -12.30
N PRO A 26 13.19 -3.13 -11.63
CA PRO A 26 12.49 -1.93 -11.15
C PRO A 26 11.76 -1.16 -12.27
N ALA A 27 12.34 -1.10 -13.45
CA ALA A 27 11.72 -0.43 -14.61
C ALA A 27 10.40 -1.11 -15.03
N LYS A 28 10.36 -2.45 -15.04
CA LYS A 28 9.15 -3.21 -15.34
C LYS A 28 8.09 -3.06 -14.26
N ALA A 29 8.50 -3.06 -12.99
CA ALA A 29 7.58 -2.83 -11.87
C ALA A 29 6.91 -1.45 -12.00
N THR A 30 7.69 -0.41 -12.27
CA THR A 30 7.18 0.95 -12.49
C THR A 30 6.24 1.03 -13.71
N ALA A 31 6.54 0.33 -14.80
CA ALA A 31 5.70 0.32 -15.98
C ALA A 31 4.33 -0.36 -15.69
N LEU A 32 4.35 -1.51 -14.99
CA LEU A 32 3.12 -2.21 -14.60
C LEU A 32 2.28 -1.38 -13.64
N GLU A 33 2.89 -0.70 -12.68
CA GLU A 33 2.18 0.16 -11.72
C GLU A 33 1.43 1.33 -12.39
N ARG A 34 1.90 1.76 -13.57
CA ARG A 34 1.29 2.82 -14.37
C ARG A 34 0.25 2.33 -15.38
N LEU A 35 0.08 1.02 -15.52
CA LEU A 35 -0.82 0.43 -16.49
C LEU A 35 -2.26 0.46 -15.98
N GLU A 36 -3.10 1.26 -16.63
CA GLU A 36 -4.53 1.31 -16.33
C GLU A 36 -5.21 -0.04 -16.61
N GLY A 37 -6.16 -0.41 -15.77
CA GLY A 37 -6.86 -1.69 -15.82
C GLY A 37 -6.07 -2.87 -15.22
N TYR A 38 -4.77 -2.72 -14.92
CA TYR A 38 -3.99 -3.82 -14.35
C TYR A 38 -4.42 -4.16 -12.92
N ALA A 39 -4.95 -3.18 -12.18
CA ALA A 39 -5.49 -3.41 -10.84
C ALA A 39 -6.62 -4.47 -10.84
N GLU A 40 -7.46 -4.51 -11.87
CA GLU A 40 -8.54 -5.51 -12.00
C GLU A 40 -7.98 -6.93 -12.08
N ILE A 41 -6.89 -7.13 -12.82
CA ILE A 41 -6.21 -8.44 -12.92
C ILE A 41 -5.67 -8.86 -11.55
N LEU A 42 -5.07 -7.94 -10.82
CA LEU A 42 -4.54 -8.20 -9.46
C LEU A 42 -5.66 -8.57 -8.49
N ILE A 43 -6.75 -7.83 -8.50
CA ILE A 43 -7.90 -8.09 -7.63
C ILE A 43 -8.56 -9.44 -7.98
N ALA A 44 -8.73 -9.73 -9.26
CA ALA A 44 -9.29 -11.02 -9.69
C ALA A 44 -8.44 -12.22 -9.24
N GLY A 45 -7.10 -12.06 -9.27
CA GLY A 45 -6.17 -13.09 -8.83
C GLY A 45 -6.00 -13.20 -7.31
N SER A 46 -6.44 -12.20 -6.53
CA SER A 46 -6.19 -12.14 -5.08
C SER A 46 -7.08 -13.05 -4.22
N GLY A 47 -8.19 -13.54 -4.78
CA GLY A 47 -9.20 -14.26 -4.01
C GLY A 47 -10.00 -13.38 -3.04
N MET A 48 -9.97 -12.05 -3.22
CA MET A 48 -10.68 -11.07 -2.39
C MET A 48 -12.16 -11.38 -2.25
N LYS A 49 -12.68 -11.26 -1.05
CA LYS A 49 -14.08 -11.52 -0.69
C LYS A 49 -14.74 -10.27 -0.11
N ARG A 50 -16.06 -10.29 -0.11
CA ARG A 50 -16.85 -9.27 0.59
C ARG A 50 -16.48 -9.22 2.08
N GLY A 51 -16.23 -8.03 2.59
CA GLY A 51 -15.84 -7.80 3.98
C GLY A 51 -14.33 -7.80 4.23
N ASP A 52 -13.52 -8.16 3.23
CA ASP A 52 -12.06 -8.02 3.33
C ASP A 52 -11.66 -6.54 3.44
N VAL A 53 -10.51 -6.31 4.04
CA VAL A 53 -9.95 -4.97 4.22
C VAL A 53 -8.53 -4.95 3.63
N PRO A 54 -8.38 -4.74 2.31
CA PRO A 54 -7.06 -4.64 1.70
C PRO A 54 -6.36 -3.36 2.14
N ILE A 55 -5.05 -3.47 2.41
CA ILE A 55 -4.16 -2.36 2.68
C ILE A 55 -3.35 -2.08 1.42
N VAL A 56 -3.55 -0.91 0.82
CA VAL A 56 -2.80 -0.44 -0.35
C VAL A 56 -1.70 0.50 0.12
N ILE A 57 -0.45 0.10 -0.09
CA ILE A 57 0.73 0.89 0.31
C ILE A 57 1.37 1.47 -0.95
N SER A 58 1.34 2.78 -1.07
CA SER A 58 2.00 3.50 -2.17
C SER A 58 2.38 4.89 -1.70
N ASN A 59 3.68 5.16 -1.56
CA ASN A 59 4.16 6.43 -1.01
C ASN A 59 3.67 7.63 -1.82
N SER A 60 3.78 7.59 -3.13
CA SER A 60 3.28 8.65 -4.01
C SER A 60 1.76 8.59 -4.23
N GLY A 61 1.17 7.40 -4.26
CA GLY A 61 -0.26 7.20 -4.49
C GLY A 61 -0.82 7.79 -5.79
N ILE A 62 0.04 8.06 -6.80
CA ILE A 62 -0.35 8.77 -8.04
C ILE A 62 -0.45 7.87 -9.27
N ASN A 63 0.09 6.65 -9.23
CA ASN A 63 0.07 5.73 -10.37
C ASN A 63 -1.28 5.03 -10.49
N ALA A 64 -1.58 4.51 -11.69
CA ALA A 64 -2.89 3.93 -12.01
C ALA A 64 -3.27 2.77 -11.07
N VAL A 65 -2.38 1.80 -10.89
CA VAL A 65 -2.70 0.60 -10.11
C VAL A 65 -3.11 0.90 -8.67
N PRO A 66 -2.34 1.63 -7.84
CA PRO A 66 -2.77 1.95 -6.49
C PRO A 66 -4.08 2.75 -6.44
N VAL A 67 -4.32 3.64 -7.41
CA VAL A 67 -5.56 4.42 -7.49
C VAL A 67 -6.75 3.53 -7.83
N GLU A 68 -6.62 2.62 -8.79
CA GLU A 68 -7.70 1.73 -9.23
C GLU A 68 -8.01 0.61 -8.24
N LEU A 69 -7.02 0.16 -7.45
CA LEU A 69 -7.22 -0.86 -6.42
C LEU A 69 -8.33 -0.47 -5.43
N ALA A 70 -8.47 0.80 -5.09
CA ALA A 70 -9.48 1.24 -4.12
C ALA A 70 -10.92 1.07 -4.67
N PRO A 71 -11.32 1.65 -5.79
CA PRO A 71 -12.67 1.45 -6.33
C PRO A 71 -12.91 0.01 -6.77
N GLY A 72 -11.92 -0.69 -7.34
CA GLY A 72 -12.06 -2.09 -7.74
C GLY A 72 -12.31 -3.04 -6.57
N SER A 73 -11.63 -2.84 -5.44
CA SER A 73 -11.87 -3.60 -4.20
C SER A 73 -13.23 -3.27 -3.59
N ARG A 74 -13.60 -2.00 -3.58
CA ARG A 74 -14.91 -1.56 -3.08
C ARG A 74 -16.05 -2.15 -3.88
N ALA A 75 -15.92 -2.29 -5.20
CA ALA A 75 -16.92 -2.95 -6.05
C ALA A 75 -17.15 -4.43 -5.66
N ARG A 76 -16.18 -5.07 -4.98
CA ARG A 76 -16.30 -6.43 -4.43
C ARG A 76 -16.75 -6.46 -2.96
N GLY A 77 -17.12 -5.30 -2.40
CA GLY A 77 -17.63 -5.18 -1.03
C GLY A 77 -16.54 -5.15 0.04
N ALA A 78 -15.30 -4.84 -0.34
CA ALA A 78 -14.19 -4.59 0.56
C ALA A 78 -14.13 -3.12 0.99
N LYS A 79 -13.46 -2.82 2.12
CA LYS A 79 -13.07 -1.46 2.53
C LYS A 79 -11.57 -1.30 2.43
N VAL A 80 -11.11 -0.22 1.85
CA VAL A 80 -9.70 -0.04 1.52
C VAL A 80 -9.02 0.92 2.49
N ILE A 81 -7.90 0.45 3.06
CA ILE A 81 -6.97 1.29 3.81
C ILE A 81 -5.83 1.68 2.87
N ALA A 82 -5.59 2.97 2.71
CA ALA A 82 -4.41 3.51 2.02
C ALA A 82 -3.33 3.88 3.03
N VAL A 83 -2.10 3.46 2.78
CA VAL A 83 -0.91 3.98 3.46
C VAL A 83 -0.08 4.74 2.43
N THR A 84 0.00 6.06 2.58
CA THR A 84 0.61 6.94 1.57
C THR A 84 1.16 8.19 2.25
N SER A 85 2.08 8.91 1.61
CA SER A 85 2.46 10.24 2.05
C SER A 85 1.54 11.26 1.40
N ILE A 86 0.72 11.95 2.18
CA ILE A 86 -0.18 13.00 1.66
C ILE A 86 0.65 14.14 1.08
N GLU A 87 1.72 14.56 1.76
CA GLU A 87 2.59 15.64 1.30
C GLU A 87 3.26 15.28 -0.03
N HIS A 88 3.92 14.13 -0.11
CA HIS A 88 4.60 13.68 -1.33
C HIS A 88 3.62 13.46 -2.50
N SER A 89 2.46 12.89 -2.23
CA SER A 89 1.41 12.65 -3.21
C SER A 89 0.83 13.96 -3.75
N SER A 90 0.57 14.93 -2.87
CA SER A 90 -0.02 16.23 -3.24
C SER A 90 0.94 17.09 -4.06
N ALA A 91 2.24 16.92 -3.89
CA ALA A 91 3.27 17.67 -4.63
C ALA A 91 3.38 17.27 -6.11
N GLN A 92 2.66 16.23 -6.57
CA GLN A 92 2.76 15.72 -7.94
C GLN A 92 1.37 15.57 -8.57
N PRO A 93 1.25 15.75 -9.89
CA PRO A 93 0.00 15.42 -10.59
C PRO A 93 -0.24 13.91 -10.55
N SER A 94 -1.52 13.50 -10.51
CA SER A 94 -1.90 12.12 -10.73
C SER A 94 -1.43 11.65 -12.12
N ARG A 95 -1.05 10.37 -12.21
CA ARG A 95 -0.73 9.69 -13.48
C ARG A 95 -1.87 8.79 -13.95
N HIS A 96 -2.95 8.71 -13.19
CA HIS A 96 -4.17 8.04 -13.57
C HIS A 96 -5.06 8.99 -14.40
N ALA A 97 -5.69 8.50 -15.47
CA ALA A 97 -6.51 9.32 -16.38
C ALA A 97 -7.65 10.07 -15.66
N GLY A 98 -8.19 9.50 -14.59
CA GLY A 98 -9.21 10.13 -13.76
C GLY A 98 -8.71 11.28 -12.87
N GLY A 99 -7.41 11.61 -12.89
CA GLY A 99 -6.82 12.72 -12.14
C GLY A 99 -6.82 12.53 -10.62
N LYS A 100 -7.29 11.39 -10.11
CA LYS A 100 -7.37 11.10 -8.68
C LYS A 100 -6.08 10.46 -8.15
N ARG A 101 -5.85 10.63 -6.85
CA ARG A 101 -4.77 10.00 -6.10
C ARG A 101 -5.35 8.96 -5.14
N LEU A 102 -4.53 8.04 -4.66
CA LEU A 102 -4.94 6.97 -3.76
C LEU A 102 -5.67 7.49 -2.50
N PHE A 103 -5.15 8.55 -1.87
CA PHE A 103 -5.76 9.11 -0.66
C PHE A 103 -7.13 9.76 -0.92
N GLU A 104 -7.46 10.10 -2.16
CA GLU A 104 -8.76 10.68 -2.53
C GLU A 104 -9.82 9.62 -2.82
N VAL A 105 -9.42 8.36 -2.97
CA VAL A 105 -10.32 7.26 -3.38
C VAL A 105 -10.40 6.12 -2.37
N ALA A 106 -9.53 6.06 -1.37
CA ALA A 106 -9.57 5.06 -0.30
C ALA A 106 -10.65 5.39 0.75
N ASP A 107 -11.08 4.37 1.51
CA ASP A 107 -12.06 4.55 2.59
C ASP A 107 -11.41 5.05 3.88
N ILE A 108 -10.19 4.62 4.15
CA ILE A 108 -9.37 5.04 5.29
C ILE A 108 -7.99 5.42 4.77
N VAL A 109 -7.45 6.52 5.24
CA VAL A 109 -6.12 6.98 4.85
C VAL A 109 -5.23 7.08 6.09
N ILE A 110 -4.09 6.42 6.03
CA ILE A 110 -3.01 6.54 7.00
C ILE A 110 -1.88 7.29 6.32
N ASP A 111 -1.64 8.53 6.75
CA ASP A 111 -0.49 9.30 6.30
C ASP A 111 0.78 8.74 6.96
N ASN A 112 1.70 8.27 6.13
CA ASN A 112 2.98 7.78 6.63
C ASN A 112 3.99 8.90 6.93
N CYS A 113 3.59 10.16 6.72
CA CYS A 113 4.41 11.36 6.93
C CYS A 113 5.75 11.32 6.17
N GLY A 114 5.82 10.56 5.08
CA GLY A 114 7.02 10.47 4.24
C GLY A 114 7.33 11.80 3.58
N ILE A 115 8.59 12.19 3.57
CA ILE A 115 9.04 13.44 2.98
C ILE A 115 8.99 13.41 1.45
N PRO A 116 8.82 14.57 0.78
CA PRO A 116 8.92 14.65 -0.67
C PRO A 116 10.26 14.08 -1.19
N GLY A 117 10.18 13.22 -2.22
CA GLY A 117 11.35 12.51 -2.75
C GLY A 117 11.71 11.22 -2.03
N ASP A 118 11.05 10.93 -0.89
CA ASP A 118 11.19 9.67 -0.13
C ASP A 118 12.62 9.31 0.29
N ALA A 119 13.50 10.30 0.50
CA ALA A 119 14.89 10.07 0.90
C ALA A 119 15.33 11.14 1.90
N ALA A 120 15.74 10.71 3.10
CA ALA A 120 15.98 11.59 4.24
C ALA A 120 17.46 11.94 4.49
N ILE A 121 18.39 11.12 3.98
CA ILE A 121 19.80 11.21 4.35
C ILE A 121 20.60 11.89 3.23
N GLU A 122 21.26 12.98 3.56
CA GLU A 122 22.27 13.60 2.73
C GLU A 122 23.67 13.12 3.13
N THR A 123 24.52 12.86 2.16
CA THR A 123 25.90 12.44 2.40
C THR A 123 26.85 13.04 1.38
N PRO A 124 28.07 13.45 1.77
CA PRO A 124 29.04 14.02 0.83
C PRO A 124 29.51 13.07 -0.27
N VAL A 125 29.34 11.76 -0.07
CA VAL A 125 29.81 10.73 -1.02
C VAL A 125 28.75 10.34 -2.04
N CYS A 126 27.52 10.84 -1.92
CA CYS A 126 26.42 10.54 -2.85
C CYS A 126 25.70 11.83 -3.25
N PRO A 127 25.59 12.15 -4.54
CA PRO A 127 24.97 13.40 -4.99
C PRO A 127 23.45 13.41 -4.85
N VAL A 128 22.82 12.27 -4.51
CA VAL A 128 21.39 12.14 -4.28
C VAL A 128 21.13 11.72 -2.85
N ARG A 129 19.98 12.14 -2.29
CA ARG A 129 19.53 11.66 -0.99
C ARG A 129 19.26 10.16 -1.01
N ILE A 130 19.53 9.49 0.09
CA ILE A 130 19.33 8.06 0.31
C ILE A 130 18.47 7.82 1.57
N GLY A 131 18.07 6.58 1.82
CA GLY A 131 17.30 6.20 3.00
C GLY A 131 15.80 6.51 2.85
N PRO A 132 15.02 5.60 2.23
CA PRO A 132 13.58 5.80 2.02
C PRO A 132 12.83 5.82 3.36
N THR A 133 12.08 6.90 3.58
CA THR A 133 11.24 7.07 4.78
C THR A 133 9.98 6.20 4.71
N SER A 134 9.45 6.00 3.50
CA SER A 134 8.23 5.21 3.27
C SER A 134 8.36 3.76 3.69
N THR A 135 9.52 3.14 3.45
CA THR A 135 9.76 1.74 3.82
C THR A 135 9.69 1.55 5.34
N LEU A 136 10.39 2.41 6.10
CA LEU A 136 10.38 2.35 7.56
C LEU A 136 8.97 2.58 8.12
N ALA A 137 8.32 3.65 7.70
CA ALA A 137 6.98 3.98 8.16
C ALA A 137 5.96 2.91 7.75
N GLY A 138 6.02 2.41 6.52
CA GLY A 138 5.13 1.36 6.04
C GLY A 138 5.22 0.07 6.86
N VAL A 139 6.44 -0.39 7.17
CA VAL A 139 6.66 -1.57 8.02
C VAL A 139 6.12 -1.33 9.44
N ALA A 140 6.39 -0.18 10.03
CA ALA A 140 5.91 0.15 11.36
C ALA A 140 4.37 0.19 11.44
N ILE A 141 3.72 0.83 10.45
CA ILE A 141 2.26 0.93 10.37
C ILE A 141 1.62 -0.46 10.21
N VAL A 142 2.13 -1.30 9.30
CA VAL A 142 1.56 -2.64 9.07
C VAL A 142 1.73 -3.52 10.30
N ASN A 143 2.89 -3.45 10.98
CA ASN A 143 3.10 -4.20 12.21
C ASN A 143 2.17 -3.71 13.34
N ALA A 144 1.96 -2.41 13.47
CA ALA A 144 1.03 -1.85 14.46
C ALA A 144 -0.41 -2.33 14.19
N ILE A 145 -0.90 -2.24 12.95
CA ILE A 145 -2.21 -2.76 12.56
C ILE A 145 -2.32 -4.26 12.89
N SER A 146 -1.30 -5.03 12.53
CA SER A 146 -1.30 -6.48 12.78
C SER A 146 -1.36 -6.82 14.27
N ALA A 147 -0.69 -6.03 15.12
CA ALA A 147 -0.71 -6.23 16.57
C ALA A 147 -2.08 -5.90 17.20
N GLU A 148 -2.82 -4.95 16.64
CA GLU A 148 -4.15 -4.55 17.14
C GLU A 148 -5.28 -5.49 16.69
N VAL A 149 -5.06 -6.28 15.64
CA VAL A 149 -6.08 -7.18 15.08
C VAL A 149 -6.04 -8.58 15.71
N VAL A 150 -4.99 -8.91 16.48
CA VAL A 150 -4.82 -10.18 17.20
C VAL A 150 -5.43 -10.09 18.60
#